data_4c83f8ad23b97f35d0cffa7320157b41
#
_entry.id   4c83f8ad23b97f35d0cffa7320157b41
#
_cell.length_a   1.000
_cell.length_b   1.000
_cell.length_c   1.000
_cell.angle_alpha   90.00
_cell.angle_beta   90.00
_cell.angle_gamma   90.00
#
_symmetry.space_group_name_H-M   'P 1'
#
loop_
_entity.id
_entity.type
_entity.pdbx_description
1 polymer ?
#
loop_
_entity_poly.entity_id
_entity_poly.type
_entity_poly.pdbx_seq_one_letter_code
_entity_poly.pdbx_strand_id
1 'polypeptide(L)'
;MLAVRLLLLAVMLASLTGCSSVLDRVSVGQARAIYAGALAADVATTAAAVNAGAREANPILCCTHVPERAALTGLIPVALCDGLLRLFVPAESLDRSITACYLTAATIRGSAAVWNTTQIIKEGNK
;
A
#
# COMPACT_ATOMS: atom_id res chain seq x y z
N MET A 1 -11.46 20.15 -4.91
CA MET A 1 -10.34 19.38 -5.50
C MET A 1 -8.96 19.87 -5.06
N LEU A 2 -8.68 21.17 -4.98
CA LEU A 2 -7.40 21.73 -4.52
C LEU A 2 -7.10 21.37 -3.06
N ALA A 3 -8.07 21.47 -2.16
CA ALA A 3 -7.92 21.15 -0.73
C ALA A 3 -7.53 19.67 -0.49
N VAL A 4 -8.07 18.74 -1.27
CA VAL A 4 -7.72 17.31 -1.18
C VAL A 4 -6.29 17.07 -1.65
N ARG A 5 -5.85 17.76 -2.70
CA ARG A 5 -4.46 17.67 -3.19
C ARG A 5 -3.46 18.25 -2.19
N LEU A 6 -3.81 19.37 -1.57
CA LEU A 6 -2.98 19.99 -0.52
C LEU A 6 -2.92 19.12 0.74
N LEU A 7 -4.03 18.48 1.12
CA LEU A 7 -4.06 17.56 2.25
C LEU A 7 -3.19 16.32 1.97
N LEU A 8 -3.27 15.74 0.77
CA LEU A 8 -2.43 14.60 0.37
C LEU A 8 -0.95 14.98 0.34
N LEU A 9 -0.62 16.19 -0.16
CA LEU A 9 0.76 16.68 -0.16
C LEU A 9 1.28 16.91 1.26
N ALA A 10 0.45 17.47 2.15
CA ALA A 10 0.80 17.68 3.56
C ALA A 10 0.99 16.36 4.31
N VAL A 11 0.14 15.37 4.05
CA VAL A 11 0.29 14.01 4.61
C VAL A 11 1.56 13.34 4.09
N MET A 12 1.87 13.48 2.80
CA MET A 12 3.13 12.97 2.24
C MET A 12 4.37 13.66 2.83
N LEU A 13 4.34 14.99 2.97
CA LEU A 13 5.43 15.76 3.58
C LEU A 13 5.58 15.44 5.08
N ALA A 14 4.49 15.30 5.83
CA ALA A 14 4.53 14.90 7.23
C ALA A 14 5.05 13.47 7.40
N SER A 15 4.74 12.57 6.47
CA SER A 15 5.29 11.22 6.44
C SER A 15 6.80 11.22 6.22
N LEU A 16 7.32 12.14 5.42
CA LEU A 16 8.77 12.27 5.14
C LEU A 16 9.55 12.85 6.33
N THR A 17 8.94 13.75 7.11
CA THR A 17 9.62 14.41 8.24
C THR A 17 9.50 13.63 9.56
N GLY A 18 8.41 12.91 9.78
CA GLY A 18 8.18 12.09 10.98
C GLY A 18 8.83 10.70 10.95
N CYS A 19 9.28 10.26 9.79
CA CYS A 19 9.73 8.88 9.57
C CYS A 19 11.19 8.59 9.96
N SER A 20 12.03 9.59 10.27
CA SER A 20 13.45 9.31 10.54
C SER A 20 13.63 8.36 11.73
N SER A 21 12.94 8.61 12.83
CA SER A 21 13.03 7.78 14.04
C SER A 21 12.36 6.40 13.89
N VAL A 22 11.36 6.27 13.04
CA VAL A 22 10.71 4.99 12.74
C VAL A 22 11.60 4.15 11.81
N LEU A 23 12.18 4.77 10.79
CA LEU A 23 13.08 4.10 9.85
C LEU A 23 14.33 3.53 10.53
N ASP A 24 14.81 4.18 11.60
CA ASP A 24 15.97 3.70 12.36
C ASP A 24 15.64 2.54 13.32
N ARG A 25 14.34 2.30 13.58
CA ARG A 25 13.86 1.25 14.50
C ARG A 25 13.30 0.01 13.78
N VAL A 26 12.94 0.14 12.53
CA VAL A 26 12.32 -0.93 11.74
C VAL A 26 13.35 -1.53 10.80
N SER A 27 13.62 -2.82 10.94
CA SER A 27 14.48 -3.55 10.00
C SER A 27 13.77 -3.77 8.65
N VAL A 28 14.56 -3.98 7.59
CA VAL A 28 14.04 -4.34 6.26
C VAL A 28 13.10 -5.56 6.33
N GLY A 29 13.47 -6.58 7.14
CA GLY A 29 12.65 -7.77 7.33
C GLY A 29 11.28 -7.45 7.95
N GLN A 30 11.25 -6.61 8.98
CA GLN A 30 10.01 -6.14 9.60
C GLN A 30 9.17 -5.30 8.63
N ALA A 31 9.78 -4.39 7.87
CA ALA A 31 9.07 -3.59 6.88
C ALA A 31 8.41 -4.46 5.79
N ARG A 32 9.11 -5.51 5.33
CA ARG A 32 8.56 -6.49 4.39
C ARG A 32 7.39 -7.28 4.99
N ALA A 33 7.48 -7.70 6.24
CA ALA A 33 6.40 -8.40 6.92
C ALA A 33 5.16 -7.51 7.11
N ILE A 34 5.35 -6.24 7.50
CA ILE A 34 4.27 -5.24 7.60
C ILE A 34 3.60 -5.04 6.24
N TYR A 35 4.40 -4.90 5.18
CA TYR A 35 3.88 -4.77 3.83
C TYR A 35 3.08 -6.00 3.38
N ALA A 36 3.60 -7.20 3.61
CA ALA A 36 2.91 -8.44 3.26
C ALA A 36 1.55 -8.55 3.96
N GLY A 37 1.49 -8.18 5.24
CA GLY A 37 0.23 -8.12 6.00
C GLY A 37 -0.76 -7.09 5.43
N ALA A 38 -0.30 -5.89 5.09
CA ALA A 38 -1.13 -4.84 4.50
C ALA A 38 -1.65 -5.25 3.10
N LEU A 39 -0.81 -5.87 2.28
CA LEU A 39 -1.19 -6.39 0.97
C LEU A 39 -2.23 -7.50 1.10
N ALA A 40 -2.03 -8.45 2.02
CA ALA A 40 -3.00 -9.54 2.25
C ALA A 40 -4.36 -8.99 2.70
N ALA A 41 -4.38 -8.00 3.59
CA ALA A 41 -5.59 -7.33 4.03
C ALA A 41 -6.30 -6.60 2.88
N ASP A 42 -5.56 -5.88 2.03
CA ASP A 42 -6.10 -5.18 0.86
C ASP A 42 -6.73 -6.18 -0.12
N VAL A 43 -6.03 -7.25 -0.45
CA VAL A 43 -6.53 -8.33 -1.35
C VAL A 43 -7.80 -8.96 -0.79
N ALA A 44 -7.80 -9.32 0.49
CA ALA A 44 -8.94 -9.96 1.14
C ALA A 44 -10.16 -9.04 1.20
N THR A 45 -9.97 -7.77 1.57
CA THR A 45 -11.06 -6.79 1.67
C THR A 45 -11.58 -6.38 0.29
N THR A 46 -10.72 -6.32 -0.74
CA THR A 46 -11.13 -6.10 -2.14
C THR A 46 -12.03 -7.23 -2.60
N ALA A 47 -11.61 -8.49 -2.41
CA ALA A 47 -12.41 -9.65 -2.77
C ALA A 47 -13.77 -9.66 -2.03
N ALA A 48 -13.77 -9.37 -0.73
CA ALA A 48 -14.99 -9.31 0.07
C ALA A 48 -15.93 -8.16 -0.39
N ALA A 49 -15.39 -6.99 -0.72
CA ALA A 49 -16.17 -5.86 -1.22
C ALA A 49 -16.84 -6.17 -2.56
N VAL A 50 -16.11 -6.78 -3.49
CA VAL A 50 -16.65 -7.20 -4.79
C VAL A 50 -17.74 -8.26 -4.61
N ASN A 51 -17.52 -9.24 -3.73
CA ASN A 51 -18.52 -10.27 -3.43
C ASN A 51 -19.77 -9.69 -2.75
N ALA A 52 -19.64 -8.60 -2.01
CA ALA A 52 -20.78 -7.88 -1.42
C ALA A 52 -21.51 -6.99 -2.44
N GLY A 53 -21.08 -6.93 -3.70
CA GLY A 53 -21.71 -6.16 -4.76
C GLY A 53 -21.13 -4.76 -4.97
N ALA A 54 -20.03 -4.42 -4.28
CA ALA A 54 -19.34 -3.16 -4.54
C ALA A 54 -18.73 -3.17 -5.94
N ARG A 55 -18.86 -2.04 -6.64
CA ARG A 55 -18.25 -1.89 -7.97
C ARG A 55 -16.76 -1.58 -7.82
N GLU A 56 -15.92 -2.42 -8.41
CA GLU A 56 -14.48 -2.16 -8.48
C GLU A 56 -14.21 -0.91 -9.32
N ALA A 57 -13.59 0.08 -8.70
CA ALA A 57 -13.27 1.35 -9.37
C ALA A 57 -11.95 1.28 -10.16
N ASN A 58 -11.10 0.28 -9.87
CA ASN A 58 -9.84 0.11 -10.56
C ASN A 58 -10.04 -0.77 -11.81
N PRO A 59 -9.88 -0.22 -13.03
CA PRO A 59 -10.10 -0.98 -14.27
C PRO A 59 -9.12 -2.16 -14.44
N ILE A 60 -7.97 -2.14 -13.76
CA ILE A 60 -6.99 -3.24 -13.78
C ILE A 60 -7.51 -4.45 -12.99
N LEU A 61 -8.32 -4.22 -11.96
CA LEU A 61 -8.88 -5.25 -11.09
C LEU A 61 -10.28 -5.71 -11.52
N CYS A 62 -10.88 -5.01 -12.50
CA CYS A 62 -12.21 -5.28 -12.98
C CYS A 62 -12.31 -6.70 -13.62
N CYS A 63 -13.42 -7.33 -13.35
CA CYS A 63 -14.09 -8.37 -14.15
C CYS A 63 -13.72 -9.83 -13.94
N THR A 64 -12.51 -10.24 -13.56
CA THR A 64 -12.16 -11.64 -13.21
C THR A 64 -10.84 -11.72 -12.44
N HIS A 65 -10.65 -12.75 -11.60
CA HIS A 65 -9.39 -13.01 -10.88
C HIS A 65 -8.90 -11.85 -10.02
N VAL A 66 -9.83 -11.17 -9.31
CA VAL A 66 -9.54 -9.99 -8.48
C VAL A 66 -8.42 -10.22 -7.46
N PRO A 67 -8.35 -11.35 -6.72
CA PRO A 67 -7.30 -11.56 -5.74
C PRO A 67 -5.90 -11.61 -6.36
N GLU A 68 -5.75 -12.34 -7.47
CA GLU A 68 -4.45 -12.50 -8.14
C GLU A 68 -3.97 -11.19 -8.74
N ARG A 69 -4.86 -10.42 -9.36
CA ARG A 69 -4.53 -9.11 -9.93
C ARG A 69 -4.20 -8.10 -8.84
N ALA A 70 -4.95 -8.09 -7.76
CA ALA A 70 -4.66 -7.23 -6.61
C ALA A 70 -3.29 -7.55 -6.00
N ALA A 71 -2.94 -8.83 -5.87
CA ALA A 71 -1.62 -9.25 -5.42
C ALA A 71 -0.51 -8.80 -6.39
N LEU A 72 -0.67 -8.98 -7.69
CA LEU A 72 0.31 -8.57 -8.70
C LEU A 72 0.51 -7.05 -8.73
N THR A 73 -0.56 -6.28 -8.66
CA THR A 73 -0.48 -4.81 -8.61
C THR A 73 0.20 -4.29 -7.34
N GLY A 74 0.26 -5.10 -6.29
CA GLY A 74 1.07 -4.84 -5.10
C GLY A 74 2.52 -5.24 -5.30
N LEU A 75 2.77 -6.50 -5.63
CA LEU A 75 4.10 -7.08 -5.63
C LEU A 75 5.04 -6.45 -6.67
N ILE A 76 4.56 -6.18 -7.89
CA ILE A 76 5.40 -5.68 -8.97
C ILE A 76 6.03 -4.31 -8.64
N PRO A 77 5.28 -3.27 -8.24
CA PRO A 77 5.88 -1.97 -7.95
C PRO A 77 6.91 -2.02 -6.82
N VAL A 78 6.67 -2.82 -5.78
CA VAL A 78 7.58 -2.94 -4.64
C VAL A 78 8.84 -3.72 -5.02
N ALA A 79 8.72 -4.79 -5.82
CA ALA A 79 9.87 -5.53 -6.33
C ALA A 79 10.74 -4.65 -7.25
N LEU A 80 10.12 -3.85 -8.10
CA LEU A 80 10.84 -2.87 -8.93
C LEU A 80 11.52 -1.80 -8.08
N CYS A 81 10.85 -1.27 -7.07
CA CYS A 81 11.43 -0.30 -6.15
C CYS A 81 12.65 -0.88 -5.42
N ASP A 82 12.55 -2.07 -4.83
CA ASP A 82 13.66 -2.76 -4.16
C ASP A 82 14.83 -3.01 -5.13
N GLY A 83 14.55 -3.48 -6.34
CA GLY A 83 15.55 -3.71 -7.39
C GLY A 83 16.27 -2.43 -7.81
N LEU A 84 15.53 -1.36 -8.08
CA LEU A 84 16.11 -0.07 -8.47
C LEU A 84 16.94 0.55 -7.34
N LEU A 85 16.46 0.48 -6.10
CA LEU A 85 17.22 0.98 -4.95
C LEU A 85 18.57 0.26 -4.81
N ARG A 86 18.63 -1.05 -5.02
CA ARG A 86 19.88 -1.83 -5.00
C ARG A 86 20.87 -1.45 -6.09
N LEU A 87 20.37 -0.95 -7.22
CA LEU A 87 21.22 -0.53 -8.34
C LEU A 87 21.76 0.90 -8.20
N PHE A 88 21.00 1.80 -7.57
CA PHE A 88 21.29 3.23 -7.60
C PHE A 88 21.59 3.86 -6.24
N VAL A 89 21.28 3.18 -5.13
CA VAL A 89 21.46 3.72 -3.78
C VAL A 89 22.74 3.19 -3.15
N PRO A 90 23.59 4.04 -2.56
CA PRO A 90 24.80 3.63 -1.84
C PRO A 90 24.48 2.67 -0.69
N ALA A 91 25.39 1.72 -0.42
CA ALA A 91 25.20 0.66 0.56
C ALA A 91 24.85 1.19 1.97
N GLU A 92 25.46 2.31 2.37
CA GLU A 92 25.22 2.93 3.69
C GLU A 92 23.79 3.43 3.93
N SER A 93 23.05 3.74 2.87
CA SER A 93 21.65 4.23 2.95
C SER A 93 20.63 3.26 2.37
N LEU A 94 21.09 2.11 1.86
CA LEU A 94 20.25 1.16 1.13
C LEU A 94 19.15 0.57 2.01
N ASP A 95 19.47 0.07 3.18
CA ASP A 95 18.49 -0.55 4.08
C ASP A 95 17.42 0.43 4.52
N ARG A 96 17.80 1.67 4.80
CA ARG A 96 16.87 2.74 5.16
C ARG A 96 15.93 3.07 3.99
N SER A 97 16.47 3.13 2.78
CA SER A 97 15.69 3.41 1.57
C SER A 97 14.72 2.28 1.24
N ILE A 98 15.15 1.02 1.37
CA ILE A 98 14.28 -0.15 1.20
C ILE A 98 13.18 -0.16 2.28
N THR A 99 13.52 0.07 3.54
CA THR A 99 12.55 0.16 4.64
C THR A 99 11.50 1.22 4.35
N ALA A 100 11.91 2.42 3.93
CA ALA A 100 11.00 3.51 3.57
C ALA A 100 10.05 3.11 2.42
N CYS A 101 10.58 2.44 1.38
CA CYS A 101 9.78 1.96 0.25
C CYS A 101 8.68 0.99 0.72
N TYR A 102 9.03 -0.02 1.53
CA TYR A 102 8.06 -1.00 2.02
C TYR A 102 7.03 -0.39 2.97
N LEU A 103 7.42 0.50 3.88
CA LEU A 103 6.49 1.16 4.81
C LEU A 103 5.53 2.10 4.08
N THR A 104 6.00 2.83 3.08
CA THR A 104 5.14 3.68 2.24
C THR A 104 4.12 2.82 1.48
N ALA A 105 4.57 1.74 0.86
CA ALA A 105 3.68 0.81 0.17
C ALA A 105 2.67 0.15 1.13
N ALA A 106 3.09 -0.21 2.35
CA ALA A 106 2.21 -0.76 3.38
C ALA A 106 1.12 0.25 3.80
N THR A 107 1.46 1.52 3.94
CA THR A 107 0.51 2.58 4.28
C THR A 107 -0.55 2.73 3.19
N ILE A 108 -0.14 2.72 1.92
CA ILE A 108 -1.06 2.80 0.77
C ILE A 108 -2.02 1.61 0.78
N ARG A 109 -1.50 0.38 0.95
CA ARG A 109 -2.31 -0.85 0.96
C ARG A 109 -3.24 -0.93 2.17
N GLY A 110 -2.76 -0.55 3.35
CA GLY A 110 -3.58 -0.48 4.55
C GLY A 110 -4.74 0.52 4.40
N SER A 111 -4.49 1.68 3.80
CA SER A 111 -5.53 2.65 3.50
C SER A 111 -6.57 2.12 2.50
N ALA A 112 -6.15 1.38 1.49
CA ALA A 112 -7.04 0.72 0.54
C ALA A 112 -7.91 -0.34 1.24
N ALA A 113 -7.34 -1.16 2.12
CA ALA A 113 -8.08 -2.14 2.90
C ALA A 113 -9.16 -1.50 3.79
N VAL A 114 -8.84 -0.39 4.46
CA VAL A 114 -9.82 0.39 5.25
C VAL A 114 -10.94 0.91 4.35
N TRP A 115 -10.59 1.48 3.18
CA TRP A 115 -11.58 1.95 2.22
C TRP A 115 -12.52 0.83 1.77
N ASN A 116 -11.98 -0.32 1.37
CA ASN A 116 -12.76 -1.49 0.96
C ASN A 116 -13.71 -1.95 2.05
N THR A 117 -13.27 -1.97 3.31
CA THR A 117 -14.12 -2.31 4.46
C THR A 117 -15.31 -1.34 4.58
N THR A 118 -15.12 -0.05 4.32
CA THR A 118 -16.24 0.91 4.34
C THR A 118 -17.24 0.65 3.21
N GLN A 119 -16.82 0.14 2.05
CA GLN A 119 -17.72 -0.24 0.97
C GLN A 119 -18.55 -1.47 1.34
N ILE A 120 -17.94 -2.49 1.96
CA ILE A 120 -18.65 -3.69 2.45
C ILE A 120 -19.78 -3.29 3.40
N ILE A 121 -19.50 -2.40 4.37
CA ILE A 121 -20.51 -1.92 5.33
C ILE A 121 -21.64 -1.19 4.62
N LYS A 122 -21.35 -0.35 3.62
CA LYS A 122 -22.37 0.39 2.87
C LYS A 122 -23.27 -0.53 2.06
N GLU A 123 -22.72 -1.54 1.41
CA GLU A 123 -23.52 -2.49 0.61
C GLU A 123 -24.34 -3.43 1.51
N GLY A 124 -23.81 -3.84 2.66
CA GLY A 124 -24.54 -4.67 3.63
C GLY A 124 -25.73 -3.99 4.32
N ASN A 125 -25.86 -2.66 4.21
CA ASN A 125 -26.95 -1.89 4.78
C ASN A 125 -28.04 -1.52 3.75
N LYS A 126 -27.97 -2.02 2.52
CA LYS A 126 -29.00 -1.87 1.47
C LYS A 126 -29.96 -3.04 1.48
#